data_33ef620582516d67333a49e3ab5bf1d7
#
_entry.id   33ef620582516d67333a49e3ab5bf1d7
#
_cell.length_a   1.000
_cell.length_b   1.000
_cell.length_c   1.000
_cell.angle_alpha   90.00
_cell.angle_beta   90.00
_cell.angle_gamma   90.00
#
_symmetry.space_group_name_H-M   'P 1'
#
loop_
_entity.id
_entity.type
_entity.pdbx_description
1 polymer ?
#
loop_
_entity_poly.entity_id
_entity_poly.type
_entity_poly.pdbx_seq_one_letter_code
_entity_poly.pdbx_strand_id
1 'polypeptide(L)'
;MMRRTRQRGMTVRWIAAAVLIAGAALAARVIPGAMPVVLHAQAPQAGGGDLEVIQVRANFYVIAGAGANIAVQVGPIGAIVVDTGSRQLSDQVMAAVKRLTDGSVRYIIDTSADADHAGGNEKLARAGKTILGNTGSAGFSEDVYTNGGAASVLAHENVLRRMSAPAGRDSAVEALWPTKTYAGRGYPMALNGDSIQVIHMPAAHSDGDSVVFFHRADVIVTGDILDTTRFPVIDVAKGGGIDGEIDALNRIVEMTVPPFPLAFQEDRTYVVPGHGFVCDFYDLVEYRSVVLIMRDRVQDLISKGMTLQQVKAADPAQGFKTRYGAETGSWTTDMFVEAVFESLTSRPKR
;
A
#
# COMPACT_ATOMS: atom_id res chain seq x y z
N MET A 1 -28.25 73.20 51.18
CA MET A 1 -27.30 74.01 51.91
C MET A 1 -25.90 73.72 51.46
N MET A 2 -25.22 74.76 51.02
CA MET A 2 -23.92 74.82 50.43
C MET A 2 -22.82 74.19 51.29
N ARG A 3 -21.77 73.60 50.65
CA ARG A 3 -20.44 74.18 50.68
C ARG A 3 -19.45 73.36 49.80
N ARG A 4 -18.82 74.13 48.93
CA ARG A 4 -17.58 73.83 48.13
C ARG A 4 -16.39 73.76 49.08
N THR A 5 -15.35 73.00 48.75
CA THR A 5 -13.93 73.45 48.74
C THR A 5 -13.07 72.34 48.16
N ARG A 6 -12.48 72.61 47.07
CA ARG A 6 -11.09 73.05 46.75
C ARG A 6 -10.05 71.90 46.69
N GLN A 7 -9.55 71.78 45.46
CA GLN A 7 -8.32 71.14 45.02
C GLN A 7 -7.07 71.41 45.88
N ARG A 8 -6.22 70.45 45.96
CA ARG A 8 -4.76 70.64 45.86
C ARG A 8 -4.15 69.40 45.22
N GLY A 9 -3.38 69.63 44.10
CA GLY A 9 -2.66 68.66 43.37
C GLY A 9 -1.38 68.20 44.08
N MET A 10 -0.98 67.03 43.72
CA MET A 10 0.35 66.52 43.97
C MET A 10 0.81 65.72 42.74
N THR A 11 1.77 66.31 42.04
CA THR A 11 2.45 65.72 40.87
C THR A 11 3.39 64.63 41.35
N VAL A 12 3.11 63.38 40.94
CA VAL A 12 4.09 62.28 41.03
C VAL A 12 4.64 61.98 39.63
N ARG A 13 5.93 62.24 39.51
CA ARG A 13 6.72 61.93 38.31
C ARG A 13 6.90 60.43 38.24
N TRP A 14 6.33 59.77 37.24
CA TRP A 14 6.69 58.42 36.85
C TRP A 14 7.78 58.46 35.78
N ILE A 15 8.90 57.83 36.10
CA ILE A 15 9.99 57.55 35.17
C ILE A 15 9.53 56.38 34.33
N ALA A 16 9.30 56.63 33.03
CA ALA A 16 8.99 55.57 32.08
C ALA A 16 10.32 54.91 31.61
N ALA A 17 10.57 53.72 32.04
CA ALA A 17 11.58 52.85 31.42
C ALA A 17 10.99 52.25 30.15
N ALA A 18 11.44 52.76 29.00
CA ALA A 18 11.07 52.16 27.71
C ALA A 18 11.90 50.88 27.45
N VAL A 19 11.24 49.72 27.52
CA VAL A 19 11.79 48.48 26.99
C VAL A 19 11.40 48.38 25.53
N LEU A 20 12.36 48.60 24.65
CA LEU A 20 12.23 48.36 23.21
C LEU A 20 12.23 46.82 22.96
N ILE A 21 11.07 46.23 22.74
CA ILE A 21 10.96 44.92 22.14
C ILE A 21 10.89 45.12 20.64
N ALA A 22 11.99 44.83 19.96
CA ALA A 22 12.03 44.75 18.51
C ALA A 22 11.31 43.50 18.05
N GLY A 23 10.04 43.61 17.76
CA GLY A 23 9.25 42.59 17.07
C GLY A 23 9.55 42.60 15.60
N ALA A 24 10.38 41.67 15.11
CA ALA A 24 10.51 41.40 13.68
C ALA A 24 9.23 40.74 13.20
N ALA A 25 8.34 41.55 12.63
CA ALA A 25 7.21 41.05 11.88
C ALA A 25 7.73 40.46 10.55
N LEU A 26 7.88 39.12 10.49
CA LEU A 26 8.07 38.42 9.25
C LEU A 26 6.73 38.46 8.48
N ALA A 27 6.62 39.43 7.56
CA ALA A 27 5.53 39.45 6.58
C ALA A 27 5.72 38.27 5.63
N ALA A 28 5.02 37.16 5.88
CA ALA A 28 4.88 36.08 4.91
C ALA A 28 4.13 36.63 3.69
N ARG A 29 4.86 36.93 2.62
CA ARG A 29 4.26 37.12 1.29
C ARG A 29 3.66 35.79 0.86
N VAL A 30 2.34 35.69 0.91
CA VAL A 30 1.60 34.62 0.24
C VAL A 30 1.78 34.82 -1.26
N ILE A 31 2.56 33.95 -1.88
CA ILE A 31 2.66 33.84 -3.34
C ILE A 31 1.44 33.03 -3.79
N PRO A 32 0.47 33.64 -4.54
CA PRO A 32 -0.65 32.87 -5.06
C PRO A 32 -0.12 31.94 -6.16
N GLY A 33 -0.27 30.64 -5.96
CA GLY A 33 0.11 29.63 -6.96
C GLY A 33 1.24 28.66 -6.57
N ALA A 34 1.76 28.71 -5.34
CA ALA A 34 2.63 27.64 -4.87
C ALA A 34 1.78 26.41 -4.54
N MET A 35 1.77 25.43 -5.44
CA MET A 35 1.29 24.09 -5.11
C MET A 35 2.09 23.55 -3.90
N PRO A 36 1.44 22.85 -2.96
CA PRO A 36 2.20 22.21 -1.88
C PRO A 36 3.16 21.22 -2.54
N VAL A 37 4.45 21.44 -2.32
CA VAL A 37 5.48 20.46 -2.66
C VAL A 37 5.23 19.27 -1.73
N VAL A 38 4.59 18.22 -2.24
CA VAL A 38 4.54 16.94 -1.57
C VAL A 38 5.97 16.43 -1.56
N LEU A 39 6.63 16.48 -0.40
CA LEU A 39 7.90 15.81 -0.20
C LEU A 39 7.66 14.31 -0.34
N HIS A 40 7.92 13.79 -1.51
CA HIS A 40 7.99 12.35 -1.73
C HIS A 40 9.21 11.86 -0.95
N ALA A 41 8.97 11.19 0.17
CA ALA A 41 10.02 10.45 0.85
C ALA A 41 10.50 9.39 -0.14
N GLN A 42 11.77 9.46 -0.54
CA GLN A 42 12.39 8.44 -1.38
C GLN A 42 12.26 7.10 -0.68
N ALA A 43 11.71 6.10 -1.38
CA ALA A 43 11.65 4.74 -0.89
C ALA A 43 13.08 4.26 -0.52
N PRO A 44 13.27 3.64 0.65
CA PRO A 44 14.54 3.03 1.02
C PRO A 44 14.89 1.96 -0.01
N GLN A 45 16.05 2.07 -0.65
CA GLN A 45 16.57 0.99 -1.48
C GLN A 45 16.83 -0.23 -0.60
N ALA A 46 16.48 -1.42 -1.10
CA ALA A 46 16.70 -2.70 -0.44
C ALA A 46 18.20 -2.96 -0.19
N GLY A 47 18.67 -2.52 0.93
CA GLY A 47 20.02 -2.77 1.44
C GLY A 47 19.94 -2.62 2.94
N GLY A 48 20.02 -3.72 3.70
CA GLY A 48 20.28 -3.92 5.12
C GLY A 48 20.06 -2.79 6.14
N GLY A 49 19.10 -1.86 5.89
CA GLY A 49 18.74 -0.77 6.78
C GLY A 49 17.60 -1.16 7.73
N ASP A 50 17.39 -0.36 8.78
CA ASP A 50 16.27 -0.53 9.71
C ASP A 50 14.95 -0.39 8.96
N LEU A 51 13.93 -1.18 9.36
CA LEU A 51 12.59 -1.06 8.81
C LEU A 51 12.00 0.31 9.16
N GLU A 52 11.40 0.97 8.19
CA GLU A 52 10.68 2.22 8.40
C GLU A 52 9.21 1.92 8.72
N VAL A 53 8.67 2.61 9.74
CA VAL A 53 7.25 2.51 10.12
C VAL A 53 6.61 3.85 9.86
N ILE A 54 5.66 3.88 8.93
CA ILE A 54 4.96 5.06 8.47
C ILE A 54 3.52 5.00 8.98
N GLN A 55 3.06 6.00 9.73
CA GLN A 55 1.66 6.11 10.13
C GLN A 55 0.85 6.75 8.99
N VAL A 56 -0.13 6.02 8.45
CA VAL A 56 -1.01 6.48 7.36
C VAL A 56 -2.33 7.02 7.92
N ARG A 57 -2.87 6.36 8.96
CA ARG A 57 -4.06 6.78 9.71
C ARG A 57 -3.83 6.55 11.20
N ALA A 58 -4.71 7.01 12.05
CA ALA A 58 -4.57 6.89 13.51
C ALA A 58 -4.30 5.46 14.00
N ASN A 59 -4.87 4.47 13.29
CA ASN A 59 -4.75 3.05 13.62
C ASN A 59 -4.22 2.21 12.45
N PHE A 60 -3.60 2.84 11.45
CA PHE A 60 -3.14 2.19 10.25
C PHE A 60 -1.70 2.61 9.92
N TYR A 61 -0.84 1.63 9.71
CA TYR A 61 0.60 1.81 9.54
C TYR A 61 1.10 1.02 8.33
N VAL A 62 2.20 1.47 7.75
CA VAL A 62 2.96 0.75 6.72
C VAL A 62 4.37 0.50 7.25
N ILE A 63 4.85 -0.73 7.14
CA ILE A 63 6.23 -1.11 7.42
C ILE A 63 6.91 -1.30 6.06
N ALA A 64 7.88 -0.43 5.77
CA ALA A 64 8.66 -0.46 4.54
C ALA A 64 10.06 -1.04 4.78
N GLY A 65 10.70 -1.57 3.72
CA GLY A 65 12.06 -2.10 3.75
C GLY A 65 12.16 -3.60 4.03
N ALA A 66 11.04 -4.31 4.16
CA ALA A 66 11.02 -5.75 4.44
C ALA A 66 10.93 -6.64 3.18
N GLY A 67 11.15 -6.12 2.01
CA GLY A 67 10.80 -6.69 0.71
C GLY A 67 9.64 -5.90 0.15
N ALA A 68 8.43 -6.43 0.19
CA ALA A 68 7.23 -5.65 -0.07
C ALA A 68 6.86 -4.74 1.12
N ASN A 69 6.00 -3.75 0.87
CA ASN A 69 5.36 -2.97 1.91
C ASN A 69 4.37 -3.85 2.69
N ILE A 70 4.37 -3.72 4.00
CA ILE A 70 3.49 -4.46 4.89
C ILE A 70 2.51 -3.47 5.51
N ALA A 71 1.20 -3.68 5.35
CA ALA A 71 0.22 -2.83 5.97
C ALA A 71 -0.29 -3.44 7.29
N VAL A 72 -0.44 -2.61 8.33
CA VAL A 72 -0.85 -3.04 9.67
C VAL A 72 -1.99 -2.17 10.17
N GLN A 73 -3.18 -2.75 10.32
CA GLN A 73 -4.27 -2.14 11.05
C GLN A 73 -4.29 -2.65 12.49
N VAL A 74 -4.29 -1.74 13.45
CA VAL A 74 -4.37 -2.07 14.88
C VAL A 74 -5.72 -1.68 15.47
N GLY A 75 -6.17 -2.39 16.51
CA GLY A 75 -7.41 -2.07 17.20
C GLY A 75 -7.66 -2.94 18.43
N PRO A 76 -8.83 -2.79 19.09
CA PRO A 76 -9.13 -3.48 20.36
C PRO A 76 -9.08 -5.01 20.27
N ILE A 77 -9.40 -5.57 19.11
CA ILE A 77 -9.42 -7.03 18.91
C ILE A 77 -8.01 -7.56 18.61
N GLY A 78 -7.08 -6.73 18.19
CA GLY A 78 -5.72 -7.06 17.77
C GLY A 78 -5.37 -6.47 16.42
N ALA A 79 -4.36 -7.02 15.76
CA ALA A 79 -3.87 -6.52 14.47
C ALA A 79 -4.32 -7.38 13.28
N ILE A 80 -4.55 -6.72 12.16
CA ILE A 80 -4.58 -7.32 10.82
C ILE A 80 -3.30 -6.87 10.11
N VAL A 81 -2.62 -7.80 9.49
CA VAL A 81 -1.39 -7.55 8.71
C VAL A 81 -1.67 -7.95 7.27
N VAL A 82 -1.40 -7.08 6.32
CA VAL A 82 -1.45 -7.38 4.88
C VAL A 82 -0.02 -7.52 4.40
N ASP A 83 0.31 -8.70 3.91
CA ASP A 83 1.64 -9.19 3.59
C ASP A 83 2.57 -9.28 4.83
N THR A 84 3.67 -9.95 4.70
CA THR A 84 4.58 -10.24 5.83
C THR A 84 6.04 -9.99 5.50
N GLY A 85 6.33 -9.56 4.30
CA GLY A 85 7.68 -9.30 3.84
C GLY A 85 8.49 -10.57 3.60
N SER A 86 9.76 -10.39 3.36
CA SER A 86 10.71 -11.47 3.12
C SER A 86 11.01 -12.26 4.40
N ARG A 87 11.25 -13.56 4.24
CA ARG A 87 11.51 -14.49 5.35
C ARG A 87 12.71 -14.05 6.22
N GLN A 88 13.72 -13.47 5.60
CA GLN A 88 14.94 -13.04 6.28
C GLN A 88 14.71 -11.91 7.28
N LEU A 89 13.69 -11.08 7.04
CA LEU A 89 13.39 -9.91 7.84
C LEU A 89 12.21 -10.11 8.80
N SER A 90 11.63 -11.32 8.85
CA SER A 90 10.43 -11.60 9.67
C SER A 90 10.61 -11.32 11.17
N ASP A 91 11.81 -11.41 11.74
CA ASP A 91 12.07 -11.01 13.13
C ASP A 91 11.93 -9.50 13.33
N GLN A 92 12.45 -8.73 12.39
CA GLN A 92 12.39 -7.28 12.43
C GLN A 92 10.94 -6.81 12.20
N VAL A 93 10.22 -7.43 11.25
CA VAL A 93 8.79 -7.17 11.01
C VAL A 93 7.97 -7.45 12.26
N MET A 94 8.17 -8.60 12.90
CA MET A 94 7.47 -8.93 14.13
C MET A 94 7.78 -7.94 15.26
N ALA A 95 9.03 -7.52 15.40
CA ALA A 95 9.41 -6.50 16.37
C ALA A 95 8.74 -5.15 16.06
N ALA A 96 8.64 -4.79 14.77
CA ALA A 96 7.92 -3.57 14.36
C ALA A 96 6.42 -3.66 14.69
N VAL A 97 5.75 -4.75 14.37
CA VAL A 97 4.33 -4.96 14.72
C VAL A 97 4.10 -4.89 16.23
N LYS A 98 4.98 -5.50 17.04
CA LYS A 98 4.89 -5.44 18.51
C LYS A 98 5.05 -4.04 19.08
N ARG A 99 5.74 -3.13 18.41
CA ARG A 99 5.81 -1.71 18.82
C ARG A 99 4.52 -0.94 18.53
N LEU A 100 3.71 -1.41 17.57
CA LEU A 100 2.46 -0.76 17.20
C LEU A 100 1.28 -1.18 18.07
N THR A 101 1.33 -2.38 18.66
CA THR A 101 0.23 -2.90 19.47
C THR A 101 0.69 -3.99 20.43
N ASP A 102 0.10 -4.01 21.63
CA ASP A 102 0.21 -5.14 22.57
C ASP A 102 -0.75 -6.28 22.21
N GLY A 103 -1.69 -6.02 21.27
CA GLY A 103 -2.65 -6.99 20.78
C GLY A 103 -2.01 -8.04 19.87
N SER A 104 -2.60 -9.23 19.83
CA SER A 104 -2.15 -10.30 18.95
C SER A 104 -2.48 -10.01 17.49
N VAL A 105 -1.63 -10.46 16.57
CA VAL A 105 -1.99 -10.58 15.15
C VAL A 105 -3.13 -11.59 15.03
N ARG A 106 -4.25 -11.19 14.43
CA ARG A 106 -5.45 -12.00 14.25
C ARG A 106 -5.55 -12.59 12.85
N TYR A 107 -5.26 -11.78 11.87
CA TYR A 107 -5.24 -12.15 10.47
C TYR A 107 -3.96 -11.65 9.80
N ILE A 108 -3.46 -12.49 8.92
CA ILE A 108 -2.52 -12.13 7.86
C ILE A 108 -3.30 -12.28 6.56
N ILE A 109 -3.16 -11.35 5.64
CA ILE A 109 -3.79 -11.40 4.32
C ILE A 109 -2.67 -11.31 3.30
N ASP A 110 -2.44 -12.37 2.52
CA ASP A 110 -1.44 -12.35 1.46
C ASP A 110 -2.06 -11.77 0.18
N THR A 111 -1.41 -10.77 -0.39
CA THR A 111 -1.83 -10.18 -1.66
C THR A 111 -1.40 -11.01 -2.85
N SER A 112 -0.28 -11.73 -2.74
CA SER A 112 0.26 -12.62 -3.78
C SER A 112 0.97 -13.85 -3.16
N ALA A 113 1.51 -14.74 -4.01
CA ALA A 113 2.30 -15.89 -3.59
C ALA A 113 3.80 -15.57 -3.46
N ASP A 114 4.22 -14.35 -3.76
CA ASP A 114 5.61 -14.00 -3.92
C ASP A 114 6.33 -13.97 -2.56
N ALA A 115 7.60 -14.38 -2.57
CA ALA A 115 8.33 -14.64 -1.33
C ALA A 115 8.65 -13.38 -0.52
N ASP A 116 8.62 -12.22 -1.14
CA ASP A 116 8.77 -10.92 -0.47
C ASP A 116 7.45 -10.36 0.06
N HIS A 117 6.32 -11.01 -0.23
CA HIS A 117 4.99 -10.76 0.34
C HIS A 117 4.66 -11.77 1.46
N ALA A 118 4.78 -13.06 1.20
CA ALA A 118 4.34 -14.13 2.09
C ALA A 118 5.46 -14.78 2.93
N GLY A 119 6.71 -14.33 2.78
CA GLY A 119 7.88 -15.00 3.38
C GLY A 119 7.91 -15.01 4.90
N GLY A 120 7.26 -14.06 5.56
CA GLY A 120 7.16 -13.95 7.02
C GLY A 120 5.98 -14.69 7.64
N ASN A 121 5.08 -15.32 6.85
CA ASN A 121 3.84 -15.93 7.32
C ASN A 121 4.03 -16.86 8.51
N GLU A 122 4.97 -17.82 8.43
CA GLU A 122 5.21 -18.78 9.50
C GLU A 122 5.44 -18.10 10.84
N LYS A 123 6.32 -17.11 10.88
CA LYS A 123 6.74 -16.47 12.12
C LYS A 123 5.65 -15.56 12.69
N LEU A 124 5.03 -14.74 11.85
CA LEU A 124 3.98 -13.83 12.28
C LEU A 124 2.73 -14.60 12.70
N ALA A 125 2.35 -15.64 11.96
CA ALA A 125 1.19 -16.46 12.29
C ALA A 125 1.37 -17.18 13.64
N ARG A 126 2.54 -17.81 13.87
CA ARG A 126 2.82 -18.50 15.14
C ARG A 126 2.85 -17.57 16.35
N ALA A 127 3.27 -16.32 16.17
CA ALA A 127 3.26 -15.31 17.22
C ALA A 127 1.88 -14.70 17.46
N GLY A 128 0.95 -14.88 16.52
CA GLY A 128 -0.42 -14.39 16.57
C GLY A 128 -1.39 -15.36 17.26
N LYS A 129 -2.66 -14.99 17.25
CA LYS A 129 -3.77 -15.80 17.76
C LYS A 129 -4.99 -15.61 16.89
N THR A 130 -5.47 -16.67 16.26
CA THR A 130 -6.70 -16.60 15.45
C THR A 130 -7.91 -16.25 16.29
N ILE A 131 -8.91 -15.66 15.66
CA ILE A 131 -10.26 -15.57 16.22
C ILE A 131 -10.95 -16.88 15.90
N LEU A 132 -11.39 -17.62 16.91
CA LEU A 132 -12.22 -18.78 16.69
C LEU A 132 -13.53 -18.30 16.06
N GLY A 133 -13.78 -18.68 14.81
CA GLY A 133 -15.01 -18.38 14.12
C GLY A 133 -16.21 -18.92 14.92
N ASN A 134 -17.25 -18.13 15.03
CA ASN A 134 -18.48 -18.52 15.70
C ASN A 134 -19.10 -19.73 14.99
N THR A 135 -19.05 -20.89 15.63
CA THR A 135 -19.91 -22.02 15.28
C THR A 135 -21.31 -21.81 15.83
N GLY A 136 -21.92 -20.66 15.56
CA GLY A 136 -23.34 -20.36 15.78
C GLY A 136 -23.85 -20.68 17.19
N SER A 137 -23.79 -19.75 18.08
CA SER A 137 -24.87 -19.36 19.00
C SER A 137 -24.36 -18.47 20.14
N ALA A 138 -25.05 -17.35 20.30
CA ALA A 138 -25.25 -16.57 21.52
C ALA A 138 -24.04 -16.28 22.42
N GLY A 139 -23.56 -15.04 22.37
CA GLY A 139 -22.76 -14.42 23.41
C GLY A 139 -21.27 -14.54 23.20
N PHE A 140 -20.69 -13.56 22.54
CA PHE A 140 -19.24 -13.37 22.49
C PHE A 140 -18.75 -12.88 23.85
N SER A 141 -18.09 -13.73 24.62
CA SER A 141 -17.22 -13.28 25.70
C SER A 141 -15.86 -12.92 25.11
N GLU A 142 -15.19 -11.94 25.69
CA GLU A 142 -13.83 -11.53 25.31
C GLU A 142 -12.83 -12.70 25.33
N ASP A 143 -13.10 -13.73 26.12
CA ASP A 143 -12.32 -14.98 26.24
C ASP A 143 -12.31 -15.83 24.97
N VAL A 144 -13.31 -15.73 24.12
CA VAL A 144 -13.38 -16.46 22.83
C VAL A 144 -12.33 -15.94 21.85
N TYR A 145 -11.98 -14.64 21.97
CA TYR A 145 -10.95 -14.03 21.14
C TYR A 145 -9.51 -14.35 21.59
N THR A 146 -9.32 -14.89 22.80
CA THR A 146 -8.00 -15.04 23.41
C THR A 146 -7.40 -16.44 23.29
N ASN A 147 -8.18 -17.47 22.99
CA ASN A 147 -7.75 -18.88 23.06
C ASN A 147 -7.61 -19.58 21.70
N GLY A 148 -7.50 -18.82 20.61
CA GLY A 148 -7.24 -19.39 19.29
C GLY A 148 -5.78 -19.88 19.12
N GLY A 149 -5.57 -20.77 18.15
CA GLY A 149 -4.25 -21.15 17.66
C GLY A 149 -3.52 -19.97 16.97
N ALA A 150 -2.55 -20.27 16.12
CA ALA A 150 -1.84 -19.28 15.31
C ALA A 150 -2.79 -18.34 14.54
N ALA A 151 -2.34 -17.14 14.18
CA ALA A 151 -3.12 -16.23 13.34
C ALA A 151 -3.54 -16.90 12.03
N SER A 152 -4.75 -16.57 11.54
CA SER A 152 -5.20 -17.07 10.25
C SER A 152 -4.49 -16.36 9.10
N VAL A 153 -3.94 -17.11 8.17
CA VAL A 153 -3.37 -16.60 6.92
C VAL A 153 -4.43 -16.77 5.82
N LEU A 154 -4.94 -15.65 5.31
CA LEU A 154 -5.98 -15.60 4.29
C LEU A 154 -5.39 -15.21 2.94
N ALA A 155 -5.70 -15.97 1.89
CA ALA A 155 -5.32 -15.63 0.51
C ALA A 155 -6.34 -16.15 -0.50
N HIS A 156 -6.23 -15.74 -1.75
CA HIS A 156 -6.97 -16.39 -2.84
C HIS A 156 -6.52 -17.85 -3.02
N GLU A 157 -7.41 -18.74 -3.44
CA GLU A 157 -7.09 -20.18 -3.62
C GLU A 157 -5.94 -20.43 -4.60
N ASN A 158 -5.75 -19.54 -5.58
CA ASN A 158 -4.64 -19.62 -6.53
C ASN A 158 -3.27 -19.42 -5.85
N VAL A 159 -3.19 -18.58 -4.81
CA VAL A 159 -1.99 -18.41 -3.99
C VAL A 159 -1.64 -19.75 -3.33
N LEU A 160 -2.58 -20.39 -2.65
CA LEU A 160 -2.33 -21.71 -2.05
C LEU A 160 -1.93 -22.76 -3.09
N ARG A 161 -2.60 -22.77 -4.24
CA ARG A 161 -2.27 -23.73 -5.32
C ARG A 161 -0.83 -23.57 -5.81
N ARG A 162 -0.32 -22.34 -5.86
CA ARG A 162 1.07 -22.06 -6.28
C ARG A 162 2.06 -22.44 -5.19
N MET A 163 1.81 -22.00 -3.97
CA MET A 163 2.71 -22.27 -2.85
C MET A 163 2.80 -23.78 -2.53
N SER A 164 1.73 -24.54 -2.73
CA SER A 164 1.68 -25.99 -2.50
C SER A 164 2.10 -26.85 -3.70
N ALA A 165 2.45 -26.24 -4.83
CA ALA A 165 2.90 -26.98 -6.01
C ALA A 165 4.19 -27.78 -5.70
N PRO A 166 4.31 -29.06 -6.14
CA PRO A 166 5.47 -29.91 -5.82
C PRO A 166 6.80 -29.40 -6.35
N ALA A 167 6.75 -28.60 -7.44
CA ALA A 167 7.90 -27.93 -8.03
C ALA A 167 7.43 -26.64 -8.68
N GLY A 168 8.17 -25.56 -8.49
CA GLY A 168 7.84 -24.27 -9.08
C GLY A 168 8.59 -23.16 -8.37
N ARG A 169 8.66 -21.98 -9.00
CA ARG A 169 9.34 -20.79 -8.44
C ARG A 169 8.72 -20.34 -7.13
N ASP A 170 7.41 -20.52 -6.98
CA ASP A 170 6.63 -20.08 -5.82
C ASP A 170 6.33 -21.21 -4.85
N SER A 171 6.88 -22.42 -5.09
CA SER A 171 6.72 -23.53 -4.14
C SER A 171 7.34 -23.15 -2.81
N ALA A 172 6.57 -23.19 -1.75
CA ALA A 172 6.94 -22.81 -0.41
C ALA A 172 6.75 -23.97 0.57
N VAL A 173 7.47 -23.91 1.69
CA VAL A 173 7.24 -24.86 2.78
C VAL A 173 5.84 -24.67 3.35
N GLU A 174 5.19 -25.76 3.75
CA GLU A 174 3.81 -25.78 4.25
C GLU A 174 3.54 -24.75 5.36
N ALA A 175 4.54 -24.46 6.18
CA ALA A 175 4.45 -23.48 7.25
C ALA A 175 4.18 -22.03 6.77
N LEU A 176 4.37 -21.75 5.48
CA LEU A 176 4.09 -20.45 4.85
C LEU A 176 2.72 -20.42 4.16
N TRP A 177 2.05 -21.56 3.99
CA TRP A 177 0.82 -21.62 3.21
C TRP A 177 -0.33 -20.89 3.89
N PRO A 178 -1.25 -20.31 3.12
CA PRO A 178 -2.52 -19.83 3.63
C PRO A 178 -3.27 -20.93 4.39
N THR A 179 -3.71 -20.61 5.61
CA THR A 179 -4.52 -21.51 6.44
C THR A 179 -6.01 -21.36 6.16
N LYS A 180 -6.38 -20.30 5.43
CA LYS A 180 -7.73 -20.00 4.97
C LYS A 180 -7.66 -19.44 3.56
N THR A 181 -8.48 -19.98 2.68
CA THR A 181 -8.58 -19.49 1.30
C THR A 181 -9.98 -19.00 0.99
N TYR A 182 -10.06 -18.12 0.01
CA TYR A 182 -11.31 -17.73 -0.61
C TYR A 182 -11.23 -17.96 -2.13
N ALA A 183 -12.41 -18.17 -2.73
CA ALA A 183 -12.58 -18.31 -4.17
C ALA A 183 -13.48 -17.21 -4.73
N GLY A 184 -13.42 -17.01 -6.04
CA GLY A 184 -14.25 -16.04 -6.73
C GLY A 184 -13.81 -14.59 -6.54
N ARG A 185 -14.78 -13.65 -6.48
CA ARG A 185 -14.47 -12.22 -6.63
C ARG A 185 -13.93 -11.53 -5.37
N GLY A 186 -14.03 -12.14 -4.20
CA GLY A 186 -13.51 -11.55 -2.97
C GLY A 186 -14.07 -12.15 -1.69
N TYR A 187 -13.53 -11.66 -0.59
CA TYR A 187 -13.86 -12.09 0.77
C TYR A 187 -14.13 -10.87 1.65
N PRO A 188 -15.40 -10.65 2.06
CA PRO A 188 -15.73 -9.59 3.02
C PRO A 188 -15.42 -10.04 4.44
N MET A 189 -14.89 -9.14 5.25
CA MET A 189 -14.68 -9.36 6.68
C MET A 189 -14.89 -8.07 7.47
N ALA A 190 -15.07 -8.20 8.77
CA ALA A 190 -15.16 -7.05 9.68
C ALA A 190 -14.29 -7.30 10.90
N LEU A 191 -13.43 -6.35 11.23
CA LEU A 191 -12.61 -6.38 12.43
C LEU A 191 -12.30 -4.95 12.91
N ASN A 192 -12.09 -4.75 14.20
CA ASN A 192 -11.75 -3.44 14.79
C ASN A 192 -12.74 -2.31 14.44
N GLY A 193 -13.99 -2.66 14.12
CA GLY A 193 -15.02 -1.71 13.69
C GLY A 193 -14.84 -1.20 12.26
N ASP A 194 -13.99 -1.85 11.47
CA ASP A 194 -13.82 -1.60 10.05
C ASP A 194 -14.49 -2.68 9.21
N SER A 195 -15.05 -2.29 8.06
CA SER A 195 -15.48 -3.19 7.01
C SER A 195 -14.34 -3.37 6.02
N ILE A 196 -13.87 -4.59 5.84
CA ILE A 196 -12.70 -4.91 5.05
C ILE A 196 -13.11 -5.79 3.88
N GLN A 197 -12.70 -5.44 2.69
CA GLN A 197 -12.90 -6.24 1.49
C GLN A 197 -11.56 -6.72 0.95
N VAL A 198 -11.38 -8.04 0.88
CA VAL A 198 -10.31 -8.66 0.11
C VAL A 198 -10.87 -8.95 -1.27
N ILE A 199 -10.29 -8.38 -2.32
CA ILE A 199 -10.84 -8.35 -3.66
C ILE A 199 -9.87 -9.05 -4.60
N HIS A 200 -10.32 -10.12 -5.26
CA HIS A 200 -9.51 -10.80 -6.27
C HIS A 200 -9.38 -9.97 -7.55
N MET A 201 -8.17 -9.82 -8.04
CA MET A 201 -7.80 -9.14 -9.28
C MET A 201 -7.21 -10.18 -10.25
N PRO A 202 -8.04 -10.83 -11.05
CA PRO A 202 -7.59 -11.90 -11.92
C PRO A 202 -6.69 -11.37 -13.04
N ALA A 203 -5.62 -12.11 -13.31
CA ALA A 203 -4.70 -11.86 -14.41
C ALA A 203 -4.04 -10.46 -14.42
N ALA A 204 -3.76 -9.87 -13.24
CA ALA A 204 -3.00 -8.63 -13.10
C ALA A 204 -1.49 -8.94 -13.09
N HIS A 205 -0.79 -8.80 -11.94
CA HIS A 205 0.57 -9.30 -11.79
C HIS A 205 0.61 -10.83 -11.97
N SER A 206 -0.36 -11.52 -11.37
CA SER A 206 -0.57 -12.98 -11.47
C SER A 206 -2.06 -13.33 -11.51
N ASP A 207 -2.43 -14.62 -11.45
CA ASP A 207 -3.83 -15.05 -11.32
C ASP A 207 -4.33 -15.11 -9.88
N GLY A 208 -3.46 -14.86 -8.90
CA GLY A 208 -3.77 -14.98 -7.46
C GLY A 208 -3.90 -13.64 -6.73
N ASP A 209 -3.73 -12.52 -7.40
CA ASP A 209 -3.60 -11.23 -6.76
C ASP A 209 -4.86 -10.78 -6.04
N SER A 210 -4.64 -10.17 -4.89
CA SER A 210 -5.69 -9.60 -4.05
C SER A 210 -5.39 -8.16 -3.67
N VAL A 211 -6.41 -7.32 -3.72
CA VAL A 211 -6.41 -5.97 -3.17
C VAL A 211 -7.20 -5.98 -1.87
N VAL A 212 -6.75 -5.26 -0.86
CA VAL A 212 -7.43 -5.19 0.44
C VAL A 212 -7.89 -3.76 0.69
N PHE A 213 -9.21 -3.55 0.78
CA PHE A 213 -9.80 -2.26 1.06
C PHE A 213 -10.33 -2.18 2.49
N PHE A 214 -9.77 -1.31 3.28
CA PHE A 214 -10.20 -0.94 4.63
C PHE A 214 -11.09 0.29 4.54
N HIS A 215 -12.41 0.08 4.55
CA HIS A 215 -13.38 1.14 4.25
C HIS A 215 -13.38 2.28 5.26
N ARG A 216 -13.31 1.98 6.57
CA ARG A 216 -13.30 3.02 7.60
C ARG A 216 -11.96 3.74 7.69
N ALA A 217 -10.87 3.02 7.53
CA ALA A 217 -9.54 3.62 7.48
C ALA A 217 -9.33 4.40 6.18
N ASP A 218 -10.13 4.11 5.15
CA ASP A 218 -10.01 4.65 3.79
C ASP A 218 -8.60 4.43 3.22
N VAL A 219 -8.18 3.15 3.26
CA VAL A 219 -6.87 2.69 2.78
C VAL A 219 -7.05 1.48 1.90
N ILE A 220 -6.43 1.49 0.73
CA ILE A 220 -6.36 0.37 -0.21
C ILE A 220 -4.93 -0.15 -0.26
N VAL A 221 -4.73 -1.46 -0.03
CA VAL A 221 -3.45 -2.16 -0.17
C VAL A 221 -3.49 -2.99 -1.44
N THR A 222 -2.56 -2.77 -2.36
CA THR A 222 -2.67 -3.28 -3.73
C THR A 222 -1.76 -4.46 -4.05
N GLY A 223 -0.80 -4.77 -3.18
CA GLY A 223 0.25 -5.72 -3.55
C GLY A 223 0.98 -5.30 -4.83
N ASP A 224 1.45 -6.26 -5.59
CA ASP A 224 2.27 -6.06 -6.81
C ASP A 224 1.54 -5.45 -8.01
N ILE A 225 0.23 -5.20 -7.90
CA ILE A 225 -0.54 -4.44 -8.92
C ILE A 225 -0.03 -3.00 -9.04
N LEU A 226 0.52 -2.45 -7.96
CA LEU A 226 1.08 -1.11 -7.97
C LEU A 226 2.52 -1.12 -7.42
N ASP A 227 3.46 -0.67 -8.24
CA ASP A 227 4.85 -0.38 -7.85
C ASP A 227 5.20 1.03 -8.30
N THR A 228 5.33 1.94 -7.34
CA THR A 228 5.59 3.35 -7.66
C THR A 228 7.03 3.63 -8.11
N THR A 229 7.90 2.61 -8.09
CA THR A 229 9.33 2.73 -8.40
C THR A 229 9.73 2.23 -9.78
N ARG A 230 8.89 1.39 -10.42
CA ARG A 230 9.19 0.75 -11.71
C ARG A 230 7.92 0.43 -12.50
N PHE A 231 8.10 -0.01 -13.74
CA PHE A 231 7.03 -0.62 -14.51
C PHE A 231 6.48 -1.86 -13.80
N PRO A 232 5.15 -2.16 -13.93
CA PRO A 232 4.55 -3.30 -13.25
C PRO A 232 5.25 -4.61 -13.63
N VAL A 233 5.45 -5.46 -12.64
CA VAL A 233 5.89 -6.83 -12.86
C VAL A 233 4.69 -7.64 -13.32
N ILE A 234 4.73 -8.18 -14.52
CA ILE A 234 3.67 -9.02 -15.09
C ILE A 234 4.21 -10.42 -15.27
N ASP A 235 3.81 -11.35 -14.44
CA ASP A 235 4.21 -12.75 -14.55
C ASP A 235 3.22 -13.52 -15.44
N VAL A 236 3.50 -13.52 -16.74
CA VAL A 236 2.65 -14.20 -17.73
C VAL A 236 2.60 -15.71 -17.46
N ALA A 237 3.69 -16.30 -16.97
CA ALA A 237 3.72 -17.72 -16.60
C ALA A 237 2.81 -18.04 -15.40
N LYS A 238 2.57 -17.07 -14.55
CA LYS A 238 1.62 -17.18 -13.44
C LYS A 238 0.20 -16.68 -13.81
N GLY A 239 -0.09 -16.48 -15.08
CA GLY A 239 -1.40 -16.05 -15.55
C GLY A 239 -1.65 -14.55 -15.45
N GLY A 240 -0.61 -13.76 -15.20
CA GLY A 240 -0.65 -12.31 -15.28
C GLY A 240 -0.74 -11.80 -16.72
N GLY A 241 -1.15 -10.56 -16.91
CA GLY A 241 -1.25 -9.95 -18.22
C GLY A 241 -1.58 -8.46 -18.18
N ILE A 242 -1.09 -7.74 -19.22
CA ILE A 242 -1.19 -6.28 -19.26
C ILE A 242 -2.64 -5.76 -19.21
N ASP A 243 -3.61 -6.47 -19.78
CA ASP A 243 -5.00 -6.02 -19.73
C ASP A 243 -5.63 -6.31 -18.36
N GLY A 244 -5.31 -7.44 -17.73
CA GLY A 244 -5.72 -7.71 -16.36
C GLY A 244 -5.13 -6.70 -15.37
N GLU A 245 -3.88 -6.30 -15.59
CA GLU A 245 -3.21 -5.24 -14.83
C GLU A 245 -3.94 -3.90 -14.99
N ILE A 246 -4.30 -3.51 -16.22
CA ILE A 246 -5.07 -2.29 -16.50
C ILE A 246 -6.47 -2.37 -15.89
N ASP A 247 -7.15 -3.50 -15.97
CA ASP A 247 -8.47 -3.71 -15.37
C ASP A 247 -8.41 -3.58 -13.84
N ALA A 248 -7.37 -4.14 -13.21
CA ALA A 248 -7.14 -4.01 -11.78
C ALA A 248 -6.86 -2.55 -11.39
N LEU A 249 -5.97 -1.85 -12.10
CA LEU A 249 -5.70 -0.43 -11.85
C LEU A 249 -6.95 0.44 -12.05
N ASN A 250 -7.76 0.19 -13.10
CA ASN A 250 -9.04 0.88 -13.28
C ASN A 250 -9.97 0.68 -12.09
N ARG A 251 -10.08 -0.54 -11.59
CA ARG A 251 -10.93 -0.84 -10.44
C ARG A 251 -10.43 -0.17 -9.17
N ILE A 252 -9.11 -0.10 -8.96
CA ILE A 252 -8.55 0.61 -7.80
C ILE A 252 -8.85 2.12 -7.93
N VAL A 253 -8.70 2.72 -9.12
CA VAL A 253 -9.06 4.13 -9.38
C VAL A 253 -10.53 4.39 -9.04
N GLU A 254 -11.45 3.50 -9.44
CA GLU A 254 -12.89 3.64 -9.16
C GLU A 254 -13.22 3.57 -7.64
N MET A 255 -12.41 2.87 -6.86
CA MET A 255 -12.57 2.76 -5.41
C MET A 255 -11.92 3.91 -4.63
N THR A 256 -11.05 4.69 -5.28
CA THR A 256 -10.21 5.71 -4.65
C THR A 256 -10.90 7.07 -4.66
N VAL A 257 -11.02 7.71 -3.51
CA VAL A 257 -11.53 9.07 -3.38
C VAL A 257 -10.37 10.05 -3.59
N PRO A 258 -10.47 10.96 -4.59
CA PRO A 258 -9.42 11.95 -4.82
C PRO A 258 -9.38 12.97 -3.68
N PRO A 259 -8.20 13.54 -3.37
CA PRO A 259 -8.10 14.64 -2.41
C PRO A 259 -8.87 15.85 -2.90
N PHE A 260 -9.72 16.41 -2.04
CA PHE A 260 -10.51 17.60 -2.39
C PHE A 260 -9.71 18.87 -2.06
N PRO A 261 -9.35 19.71 -3.06
CA PRO A 261 -8.41 20.82 -2.88
C PRO A 261 -8.86 21.92 -1.92
N LEU A 262 -10.17 22.00 -1.63
CA LEU A 262 -10.77 23.04 -0.77
C LEU A 262 -11.12 22.56 0.64
N ALA A 263 -10.96 21.27 0.93
CA ALA A 263 -11.19 20.73 2.25
C ALA A 263 -9.86 20.72 3.03
N PHE A 264 -9.82 21.39 4.18
CA PHE A 264 -8.71 21.28 5.14
C PHE A 264 -8.72 19.93 5.88
N GLN A 265 -9.50 18.97 5.40
CA GLN A 265 -9.63 17.63 5.96
C GLN A 265 -8.88 16.64 5.08
N GLU A 266 -8.32 15.62 5.74
CA GLU A 266 -7.59 14.52 5.09
C GLU A 266 -8.55 13.52 4.41
N ASP A 267 -9.58 14.01 3.74
CA ASP A 267 -10.62 13.20 3.09
C ASP A 267 -10.11 12.70 1.73
N ARG A 268 -9.16 11.77 1.77
CA ARG A 268 -8.66 11.09 0.57
C ARG A 268 -8.36 9.64 0.89
N THR A 269 -8.53 8.76 -0.07
CA THR A 269 -8.08 7.39 0.03
C THR A 269 -6.55 7.33 -0.09
N TYR A 270 -5.89 6.66 0.85
CA TYR A 270 -4.49 6.30 0.69
C TYR A 270 -4.37 4.95 -0.01
N VAL A 271 -3.42 4.86 -0.93
CA VAL A 271 -3.11 3.62 -1.66
C VAL A 271 -1.71 3.16 -1.27
N VAL A 272 -1.63 1.97 -0.70
CA VAL A 272 -0.38 1.33 -0.29
C VAL A 272 0.03 0.35 -1.38
N PRO A 273 1.07 0.65 -2.17
CA PRO A 273 1.57 -0.25 -3.21
C PRO A 273 2.34 -1.43 -2.60
N GLY A 274 2.55 -2.49 -3.38
CA GLY A 274 3.48 -3.56 -3.00
C GLY A 274 4.88 -3.04 -2.79
N HIS A 275 5.33 -2.12 -3.65
CA HIS A 275 6.65 -1.52 -3.59
C HIS A 275 6.60 -0.02 -3.79
N GLY A 276 7.49 0.71 -3.11
CA GLY A 276 7.63 2.14 -3.21
C GLY A 276 6.86 2.92 -2.13
N PHE A 277 6.41 4.12 -2.44
CA PHE A 277 5.82 5.04 -1.46
C PHE A 277 4.28 4.95 -1.44
N VAL A 278 3.70 5.24 -0.27
CA VAL A 278 2.24 5.39 -0.12
C VAL A 278 1.78 6.55 -0.98
N CYS A 279 0.80 6.31 -1.82
CA CYS A 279 0.32 7.25 -2.83
C CYS A 279 -1.17 7.57 -2.68
N ASP A 280 -1.66 8.46 -3.53
CA ASP A 280 -3.06 8.86 -3.59
C ASP A 280 -3.65 8.64 -5.00
N PHE A 281 -4.84 9.19 -5.21
CA PHE A 281 -5.57 9.11 -6.47
C PHE A 281 -4.74 9.61 -7.67
N TYR A 282 -4.01 10.71 -7.52
CA TYR A 282 -3.30 11.32 -8.66
C TYR A 282 -2.10 10.49 -9.08
N ASP A 283 -1.33 9.96 -8.10
CA ASP A 283 -0.21 9.06 -8.36
C ASP A 283 -0.70 7.78 -9.07
N LEU A 284 -1.82 7.22 -8.58
CA LEU A 284 -2.44 6.03 -9.16
C LEU A 284 -2.90 6.26 -10.60
N VAL A 285 -3.58 7.40 -10.88
CA VAL A 285 -4.04 7.76 -12.23
C VAL A 285 -2.87 7.99 -13.17
N GLU A 286 -1.78 8.61 -12.69
CA GLU A 286 -0.57 8.78 -13.47
C GLU A 286 0.04 7.41 -13.85
N TYR A 287 0.25 6.53 -12.85
CA TYR A 287 0.80 5.19 -13.07
C TYR A 287 -0.04 4.39 -14.07
N ARG A 288 -1.34 4.31 -13.84
CA ARG A 288 -2.30 3.64 -14.74
C ARG A 288 -2.21 4.20 -16.15
N SER A 289 -2.07 5.52 -16.32
CA SER A 289 -1.98 6.17 -17.64
C SER A 289 -0.69 5.77 -18.36
N VAL A 290 0.42 5.66 -17.64
CA VAL A 290 1.69 5.17 -18.19
C VAL A 290 1.54 3.72 -18.65
N VAL A 291 0.93 2.85 -17.84
CA VAL A 291 0.70 1.43 -18.20
C VAL A 291 -0.16 1.30 -19.46
N LEU A 292 -1.23 2.11 -19.56
CA LEU A 292 -2.08 2.17 -20.76
C LEU A 292 -1.29 2.59 -22.01
N ILE A 293 -0.50 3.66 -21.91
CA ILE A 293 0.32 4.15 -23.02
C ILE A 293 1.31 3.07 -23.46
N MET A 294 1.93 2.36 -22.52
CA MET A 294 2.84 1.29 -22.82
C MET A 294 2.15 0.14 -23.56
N ARG A 295 0.99 -0.31 -23.08
CA ARG A 295 0.17 -1.31 -23.75
C ARG A 295 -0.15 -0.90 -25.19
N ASP A 296 -0.62 0.35 -25.38
CA ASP A 296 -1.06 0.84 -26.69
C ASP A 296 0.12 0.95 -27.68
N ARG A 297 1.27 1.42 -27.23
CA ARG A 297 2.49 1.48 -28.05
C ARG A 297 2.95 0.10 -28.51
N VAL A 298 3.01 -0.86 -27.58
CA VAL A 298 3.39 -2.24 -27.92
C VAL A 298 2.36 -2.87 -28.86
N GLN A 299 1.06 -2.67 -28.62
CA GLN A 299 -0.01 -3.17 -29.47
C GLN A 299 0.04 -2.60 -30.89
N ASP A 300 0.36 -1.31 -31.05
CA ASP A 300 0.56 -0.68 -32.37
C ASP A 300 1.73 -1.32 -33.12
N LEU A 301 2.86 -1.56 -32.47
CA LEU A 301 4.02 -2.22 -33.07
C LEU A 301 3.73 -3.68 -33.48
N ILE A 302 2.99 -4.41 -32.63
CA ILE A 302 2.50 -5.77 -32.95
C ILE A 302 1.57 -5.73 -34.17
N SER A 303 0.68 -4.77 -34.27
CA SER A 303 -0.26 -4.61 -35.39
C SER A 303 0.47 -4.36 -36.73
N LYS A 304 1.66 -3.77 -36.68
CA LYS A 304 2.57 -3.56 -37.80
C LYS A 304 3.39 -4.81 -38.17
N GLY A 305 3.16 -5.93 -37.49
CA GLY A 305 3.85 -7.20 -37.74
C GLY A 305 5.27 -7.26 -37.18
N MET A 306 5.62 -6.39 -36.23
CA MET A 306 6.97 -6.37 -35.66
C MET A 306 7.21 -7.57 -34.73
N THR A 307 8.37 -8.15 -34.79
CA THR A 307 8.84 -9.19 -33.87
C THR A 307 9.17 -8.57 -32.51
N LEU A 308 9.25 -9.37 -31.43
CA LEU A 308 9.64 -8.90 -30.09
C LEU A 308 10.96 -8.11 -30.13
N GLN A 309 11.96 -8.58 -30.86
CA GLN A 309 13.25 -7.86 -30.98
C GLN A 309 13.09 -6.48 -31.64
N GLN A 310 12.25 -6.37 -32.66
CA GLN A 310 11.94 -5.09 -33.30
C GLN A 310 11.15 -4.17 -32.41
N VAL A 311 10.21 -4.71 -31.59
CA VAL A 311 9.46 -3.93 -30.60
C VAL A 311 10.40 -3.39 -29.54
N LYS A 312 11.30 -4.20 -28.99
CA LYS A 312 12.32 -3.73 -28.03
C LYS A 312 13.22 -2.65 -28.63
N ALA A 313 13.67 -2.85 -29.86
CA ALA A 313 14.51 -1.88 -30.60
C ALA A 313 13.79 -0.56 -30.91
N ALA A 314 12.46 -0.58 -31.04
CA ALA A 314 11.63 0.63 -31.22
C ALA A 314 11.45 1.47 -29.97
N ASP A 315 11.90 0.98 -28.82
CA ASP A 315 11.89 1.65 -27.53
C ASP A 315 10.52 2.25 -27.13
N PRO A 316 9.48 1.42 -26.97
CA PRO A 316 8.14 1.91 -26.61
C PRO A 316 8.11 2.61 -25.25
N ALA A 317 9.09 2.39 -24.37
CA ALA A 317 9.20 3.00 -23.06
C ALA A 317 9.84 4.40 -23.07
N GLN A 318 10.22 4.92 -24.23
CA GLN A 318 10.79 6.26 -24.36
C GLN A 318 9.91 7.32 -23.67
N GLY A 319 10.52 8.15 -22.84
CA GLY A 319 9.85 9.19 -22.06
C GLY A 319 9.43 8.77 -20.65
N PHE A 320 9.39 7.45 -20.35
CA PHE A 320 9.02 6.92 -19.02
C PHE A 320 10.18 6.21 -18.31
N LYS A 321 11.26 5.89 -19.02
CA LYS A 321 12.41 5.14 -18.47
C LYS A 321 13.07 5.81 -17.28
N THR A 322 13.16 7.14 -17.26
CA THR A 322 13.77 7.88 -16.13
C THR A 322 13.03 7.64 -14.83
N ARG A 323 11.70 7.46 -14.88
CA ARG A 323 10.88 7.30 -13.68
C ARG A 323 10.65 5.82 -13.32
N TYR A 324 10.37 4.98 -14.32
CA TYR A 324 9.92 3.60 -14.11
C TYR A 324 10.83 2.55 -14.71
N GLY A 325 11.80 2.95 -15.51
CA GLY A 325 12.67 2.02 -16.23
C GLY A 325 13.86 1.55 -15.42
N ALA A 326 14.38 0.37 -15.77
CA ALA A 326 15.65 -0.15 -15.30
C ALA A 326 16.36 -0.87 -16.44
N GLU A 327 17.68 -0.69 -16.55
CA GLU A 327 18.52 -1.40 -17.53
C GLU A 327 19.05 -2.73 -16.98
N THR A 328 19.15 -2.83 -15.65
CA THR A 328 19.71 -3.99 -14.93
C THR A 328 18.84 -4.35 -13.73
N GLY A 329 19.04 -5.54 -13.15
CA GLY A 329 18.31 -5.99 -11.97
C GLY A 329 17.36 -7.14 -12.28
N SER A 330 16.49 -7.46 -11.33
CA SER A 330 15.54 -8.57 -11.42
C SER A 330 14.36 -8.31 -12.37
N TRP A 331 14.07 -7.04 -12.65
CA TRP A 331 13.01 -6.61 -13.58
C TRP A 331 13.49 -5.39 -14.38
N THR A 332 13.74 -5.57 -15.66
CA THR A 332 14.22 -4.51 -16.56
C THR A 332 13.10 -3.99 -17.43
N THR A 333 13.31 -2.82 -18.04
CA THR A 333 12.40 -2.26 -19.05
C THR A 333 12.15 -3.24 -20.21
N ASP A 334 13.18 -3.94 -20.65
CA ASP A 334 13.08 -4.94 -21.72
C ASP A 334 12.24 -6.15 -21.29
N MET A 335 12.34 -6.59 -20.05
CA MET A 335 11.50 -7.67 -19.50
C MET A 335 10.04 -7.25 -19.42
N PHE A 336 9.77 -6.00 -19.00
CA PHE A 336 8.41 -5.46 -19.02
C PHE A 336 7.83 -5.42 -20.44
N VAL A 337 8.57 -4.88 -21.41
CA VAL A 337 8.14 -4.85 -22.82
C VAL A 337 7.88 -6.27 -23.38
N GLU A 338 8.72 -7.24 -23.02
CA GLU A 338 8.52 -8.65 -23.37
C GLU A 338 7.22 -9.21 -22.74
N ALA A 339 7.00 -9.01 -21.45
CA ALA A 339 5.78 -9.48 -20.80
C ALA A 339 4.51 -8.86 -21.42
N VAL A 340 4.56 -7.56 -21.76
CA VAL A 340 3.45 -6.90 -22.48
C VAL A 340 3.24 -7.54 -23.85
N PHE A 341 4.31 -7.74 -24.62
CA PHE A 341 4.24 -8.38 -25.94
C PHE A 341 3.69 -9.80 -25.87
N GLU A 342 4.18 -10.62 -24.95
CA GLU A 342 3.71 -12.00 -24.75
C GLU A 342 2.25 -12.04 -24.34
N SER A 343 1.86 -11.20 -23.38
CA SER A 343 0.48 -11.09 -22.92
C SER A 343 -0.49 -10.73 -24.06
N LEU A 344 -0.09 -9.85 -24.99
CA LEU A 344 -0.93 -9.43 -26.10
C LEU A 344 -0.97 -10.45 -27.26
N THR A 345 0.09 -11.24 -27.44
CA THR A 345 0.20 -12.23 -28.54
C THR A 345 -0.28 -13.62 -28.18
N SER A 346 -0.26 -14.00 -26.88
CA SER A 346 -0.69 -15.31 -26.39
C SER A 346 -2.19 -15.50 -26.36
N ARG A 347 -2.99 -14.48 -26.67
CA ARG A 347 -4.45 -14.57 -26.67
C ARG A 347 -4.95 -15.44 -27.81
N PRO A 348 -5.93 -16.33 -27.58
CA PRO A 348 -6.66 -16.93 -28.68
C PRO A 348 -7.30 -15.78 -29.48
N LYS A 349 -7.01 -15.72 -30.78
CA LYS A 349 -7.68 -14.78 -31.69
C LYS A 349 -9.20 -15.00 -31.55
N ARG A 350 -9.91 -13.99 -31.06
CA ARG A 350 -11.38 -13.99 -30.99
C ARG A 350 -11.98 -14.00 -32.37
#